data_949370e3cfef47f6fe9c04e5af3025e8
#
_entry.id   949370e3cfef47f6fe9c04e5af3025e8
#
_cell.length_a   1.000
_cell.length_b   1.000
_cell.length_c   1.000
_cell.angle_alpha   90.00
_cell.angle_beta   90.00
_cell.angle_gamma   90.00
#
_symmetry.space_group_name_H-M   'P 1'
#
loop_
_entity.id
_entity.type
_entity.pdbx_description
1 polymer ?
#
loop_
_entity_poly.entity_id
_entity_poly.type
_entity_poly.pdbx_seq_one_letter_code
_entity_poly.pdbx_strand_id
1 'polypeptide(L)'
;FVNGLVQTQVQKLQSHYPYIVVDNEAGMEHISRGILPMMEVAILVSDCSRRGVQAAGRIAKLMNELNFKPQKTGLIVNRVPDGKLDAGTLEEIRNQGLELLGVVPHDDQVYQYDCDGKPIIQLPKDSPVRSALEGIVKKLGL
;
A
#
# COMPACT_ATOMS: atom_id res chain seq x y z
N PHE A 1 -4.11 25.34 6.35
CA PHE A 1 -5.50 25.39 6.84
C PHE A 1 -6.25 24.07 6.58
N VAL A 2 -6.22 23.54 5.37
CA VAL A 2 -6.93 22.28 5.02
C VAL A 2 -6.36 21.07 5.79
N ASN A 3 -5.04 20.99 5.95
CA ASN A 3 -4.35 19.87 6.61
C ASN A 3 -4.76 19.70 8.09
N GLY A 4 -4.97 20.80 8.82
CA GLY A 4 -5.44 20.74 10.21
C GLY A 4 -6.87 20.22 10.36
N LEU A 5 -7.73 20.50 9.37
CA LEU A 5 -9.10 19.97 9.34
C LEU A 5 -9.13 18.45 9.14
N VAL A 6 -8.32 17.92 8.22
CA VAL A 6 -8.22 16.47 7.98
C VAL A 6 -7.72 15.76 9.22
N GLN A 7 -6.66 16.26 9.85
CA GLN A 7 -6.12 15.70 11.10
C GLN A 7 -7.16 15.66 12.23
N THR A 8 -7.90 16.75 12.41
CA THR A 8 -8.95 16.81 13.44
C THR A 8 -10.10 15.84 13.15
N GLN A 9 -10.46 15.66 11.88
CA GLN A 9 -11.51 14.70 11.50
C GLN A 9 -11.05 13.26 11.71
N VAL A 10 -9.83 12.91 11.31
CA VAL A 10 -9.25 11.56 11.53
C VAL A 10 -9.22 11.23 13.02
N GLN A 11 -8.78 12.17 13.87
CA GLN A 11 -8.77 11.98 15.34
C GLN A 11 -10.17 11.74 15.92
N LYS A 12 -11.19 12.44 15.43
CA LYS A 12 -12.58 12.22 15.84
C LYS A 12 -13.10 10.85 15.39
N LEU A 13 -12.72 10.39 14.22
CA LEU A 13 -13.16 9.11 13.66
C LEU A 13 -12.49 7.91 14.36
N GLN A 14 -11.26 8.06 14.86
CA GLN A 14 -10.52 7.00 15.56
C GLN A 14 -11.27 6.40 16.75
N SER A 15 -12.11 7.17 17.44
CA SER A 15 -12.93 6.68 18.54
C SER A 15 -14.18 5.93 18.12
N HIS A 16 -14.57 6.00 16.85
CA HIS A 16 -15.83 5.44 16.33
C HIS A 16 -15.64 4.23 15.41
N TYR A 17 -14.43 4.05 14.86
CA TYR A 17 -14.15 2.98 13.91
C TYR A 17 -12.96 2.14 14.36
N PRO A 18 -13.03 0.79 14.25
CA PRO A 18 -11.92 -0.08 14.59
C PRO A 18 -10.76 0.06 13.60
N TYR A 19 -11.03 0.48 12.37
CA TYR A 19 -10.04 0.70 11.32
C TYR A 19 -10.34 1.99 10.58
N ILE A 20 -9.28 2.73 10.26
CA ILE A 20 -9.31 3.87 9.34
C ILE A 20 -8.28 3.61 8.25
N VAL A 21 -8.73 3.58 7.01
CA VAL A 21 -7.86 3.44 5.84
C VAL A 21 -7.76 4.78 5.16
N VAL A 22 -6.54 5.25 4.96
CA VAL A 22 -6.27 6.50 4.24
C VAL A 22 -5.62 6.15 2.92
N ASP A 23 -6.32 6.43 1.82
CA ASP A 23 -5.79 6.30 0.48
C ASP A 23 -5.10 7.61 0.07
N ASN A 24 -3.83 7.52 -0.28
CA ASN A 24 -3.04 8.68 -0.68
C ASN A 24 -2.77 8.64 -2.18
N GLU A 25 -2.83 9.79 -2.82
CA GLU A 25 -2.36 9.92 -4.19
C GLU A 25 -0.89 9.47 -4.33
N ALA A 26 -0.53 9.02 -5.53
CA ALA A 26 0.84 8.64 -5.84
C ALA A 26 1.79 9.82 -5.64
N GLY A 27 2.88 9.60 -4.89
CA GLY A 27 3.91 10.60 -4.68
C GLY A 27 4.17 10.94 -3.20
N MET A 28 5.08 11.89 -3.00
CA MET A 28 5.60 12.24 -1.67
C MET A 28 4.98 13.49 -1.06
N GLU A 29 4.13 14.21 -1.79
CA GLU A 29 3.63 15.52 -1.37
C GLU A 29 2.78 15.46 -0.10
N HIS A 30 1.92 14.46 0.03
CA HIS A 30 1.05 14.31 1.19
C HIS A 30 1.83 13.99 2.47
N ILE A 31 2.89 13.20 2.34
CA ILE A 31 3.78 12.86 3.46
C ILE A 31 4.56 14.10 3.90
N SER A 32 5.11 14.87 2.95
CA SER A 32 5.86 16.08 3.24
C SER A 32 5.03 17.19 3.90
N ARG A 33 3.71 17.18 3.68
CA ARG A 33 2.78 18.14 4.29
C ARG A 33 2.32 17.76 5.69
N GLY A 34 2.78 16.62 6.24
CA GLY A 34 2.47 16.20 7.61
C GLY A 34 0.98 15.89 7.85
N ILE A 35 0.26 15.42 6.81
CA ILE A 35 -1.19 15.18 6.89
C ILE A 35 -1.53 13.99 7.78
N LEU A 36 -0.58 13.11 8.07
CA LEU A 36 -0.81 11.83 8.74
C LEU A 36 0.02 11.70 10.01
N PRO A 37 -0.41 12.28 11.14
CA PRO A 37 0.42 12.30 12.35
C PRO A 37 0.53 10.96 13.08
N MET A 38 -0.41 10.03 12.88
CA MET A 38 -0.44 8.77 13.64
C MET A 38 -1.05 7.64 12.79
N MET A 39 -0.20 6.96 12.03
CA MET A 39 -0.56 5.70 11.38
C MET A 39 0.15 4.54 12.06
N GLU A 40 -0.58 3.48 12.36
CA GLU A 40 0.00 2.25 12.90
C GLU A 40 0.69 1.45 11.79
N VAL A 41 0.12 1.46 10.60
CA VAL A 41 0.62 0.71 9.45
C VAL A 41 0.74 1.62 8.22
N ALA A 42 1.89 1.62 7.59
CA ALA A 42 2.11 2.24 6.28
C ALA A 42 2.32 1.15 5.22
N ILE A 43 1.49 1.16 4.21
CA ILE A 43 1.59 0.23 3.08
C ILE A 43 2.11 0.99 1.87
N LEU A 44 3.29 0.61 1.38
CA LEU A 44 3.84 1.09 0.14
C LEU A 44 3.38 0.15 -0.98
N VAL A 45 2.89 0.71 -2.07
CA VAL A 45 2.45 -0.09 -3.22
C VAL A 45 3.30 0.29 -4.43
N SER A 46 3.89 -0.70 -5.09
CA SER A 46 4.60 -0.51 -6.35
C SER A 46 4.20 -1.55 -7.40
N ASP A 47 4.54 -1.30 -8.65
CA ASP A 47 4.57 -2.35 -9.66
C ASP A 47 5.81 -3.23 -9.50
N CYS A 48 5.95 -4.26 -10.34
CA CYS A 48 7.09 -5.19 -10.30
C CYS A 48 8.38 -4.65 -10.95
N SER A 49 8.41 -3.40 -11.38
CA SER A 49 9.61 -2.81 -11.96
C SER A 49 10.63 -2.38 -10.88
N ARG A 50 11.91 -2.47 -11.19
CA ARG A 50 12.96 -1.94 -10.32
C ARG A 50 12.74 -0.45 -9.98
N ARG A 51 12.27 0.34 -10.96
CA ARG A 51 11.98 1.77 -10.76
C ARG A 51 10.83 1.99 -9.77
N GLY A 52 9.77 1.17 -9.85
CA GLY A 52 8.67 1.21 -8.90
C GLY A 52 9.14 0.91 -7.47
N VAL A 53 9.94 -0.15 -7.29
CA VAL A 53 10.54 -0.51 -5.99
C VAL A 53 11.45 0.61 -5.46
N GLN A 54 12.28 1.22 -6.32
CA GLN A 54 13.12 2.35 -5.94
C GLN A 54 12.28 3.57 -5.53
N ALA A 55 11.15 3.81 -6.19
CA ALA A 55 10.24 4.87 -5.81
C ALA A 55 9.65 4.62 -4.41
N ALA A 56 9.21 3.39 -4.13
CA ALA A 56 8.76 2.98 -2.80
C ALA A 56 9.88 3.17 -1.73
N GLY A 57 11.11 2.80 -2.07
CA GLY A 57 12.28 3.01 -1.20
C GLY A 57 12.53 4.49 -0.88
N ARG A 58 12.37 5.39 -1.87
CA ARG A 58 12.46 6.84 -1.64
C ARG A 58 11.37 7.35 -0.70
N ILE A 59 10.14 6.84 -0.84
CA ILE A 59 9.04 7.18 0.07
C ILE A 59 9.36 6.73 1.50
N ALA A 60 9.84 5.50 1.68
CA ALA A 60 10.23 4.98 2.99
C ALA A 60 11.34 5.83 3.64
N LYS A 61 12.33 6.26 2.87
CA LYS A 61 13.38 7.16 3.36
C LYS A 61 12.82 8.52 3.79
N LEU A 62 11.97 9.12 2.97
CA LEU A 62 11.32 10.39 3.28
C LEU A 62 10.47 10.29 4.55
N MET A 63 9.73 9.21 4.74
CA MET A 63 8.98 8.97 5.98
C MET A 63 9.90 9.04 7.20
N ASN A 64 11.06 8.40 7.14
CA ASN A 64 12.05 8.43 8.22
C ASN A 64 12.63 9.85 8.44
N GLU A 65 12.97 10.57 7.38
CA GLU A 65 13.49 11.94 7.45
C GLU A 65 12.49 12.91 8.07
N LEU A 66 11.21 12.74 7.78
CA LEU A 66 10.12 13.52 8.36
C LEU A 66 9.70 13.04 9.75
N ASN A 67 10.42 12.10 10.33
CA ASN A 67 10.12 11.48 11.62
C ASN A 67 8.73 10.84 11.70
N PHE A 68 8.19 10.44 10.55
CA PHE A 68 6.95 9.69 10.44
C PHE A 68 7.30 8.19 10.60
N LYS A 69 7.00 7.64 11.79
CA LYS A 69 7.41 6.28 12.17
C LYS A 69 6.16 5.44 12.51
N PRO A 70 5.50 4.87 11.50
CA PRO A 70 4.45 3.88 11.76
C PRO A 70 5.05 2.67 12.49
N GLN A 71 4.23 1.96 13.24
CA GLN A 71 4.67 0.74 13.95
C GLN A 71 5.11 -0.35 12.95
N LYS A 72 4.47 -0.39 11.77
CA LYS A 72 4.79 -1.31 10.70
C LYS A 72 4.80 -0.59 9.34
N THR A 73 5.82 -0.85 8.56
CA THR A 73 5.90 -0.41 7.15
C THR A 73 6.18 -1.61 6.29
N GLY A 74 5.46 -1.77 5.18
CA GLY A 74 5.73 -2.87 4.26
C GLY A 74 5.34 -2.55 2.83
N LEU A 75 5.90 -3.34 1.92
CA LEU A 75 5.71 -3.22 0.48
C LEU A 75 4.74 -4.28 -0.03
N ILE A 76 3.78 -3.85 -0.84
CA ILE A 76 3.00 -4.71 -1.73
C ILE A 76 3.45 -4.46 -3.16
N VAL A 77 3.81 -5.53 -3.87
CA VAL A 77 4.09 -5.44 -5.30
C VAL A 77 2.85 -5.89 -6.06
N ASN A 78 2.30 -4.98 -6.84
CA ASN A 78 1.03 -5.15 -7.53
C ASN A 78 1.22 -5.44 -9.04
N ARG A 79 0.23 -6.07 -9.66
CA ARG A 79 0.18 -6.40 -11.09
C ARG A 79 1.37 -7.24 -11.55
N VAL A 80 1.78 -8.20 -10.74
CA VAL A 80 2.92 -9.05 -11.04
C VAL A 80 2.50 -10.13 -12.02
N PRO A 81 3.14 -10.25 -13.20
CA PRO A 81 2.89 -11.34 -14.14
C PRO A 81 3.04 -12.70 -13.44
N ASP A 82 2.06 -13.59 -13.60
CA ASP A 82 2.02 -14.92 -12.98
C ASP A 82 2.22 -14.95 -11.45
N GLY A 83 2.12 -13.79 -10.79
CA GLY A 83 2.31 -13.65 -9.34
C GLY A 83 3.74 -13.94 -8.86
N LYS A 84 4.72 -13.99 -9.76
CA LYS A 84 6.11 -14.32 -9.44
C LYS A 84 7.04 -13.15 -9.73
N LEU A 85 7.74 -12.67 -8.71
CA LEU A 85 8.78 -11.66 -8.87
C LEU A 85 10.04 -12.29 -9.45
N ASP A 86 10.66 -11.55 -10.38
CA ASP A 86 11.98 -11.92 -10.87
C ASP A 86 13.08 -11.64 -9.83
N ALA A 87 14.26 -12.28 -10.05
CA ALA A 87 15.40 -12.17 -9.13
C ALA A 87 15.88 -10.71 -8.97
N GLY A 88 15.84 -9.93 -10.05
CA GLY A 88 16.28 -8.53 -10.03
C GLY A 88 15.37 -7.63 -9.20
N THR A 89 14.06 -7.84 -9.27
CA THR A 89 13.09 -7.13 -8.42
C THR A 89 13.24 -7.52 -6.96
N LEU A 90 13.42 -8.80 -6.66
CA LEU A 90 13.67 -9.28 -5.30
C LEU A 90 14.96 -8.71 -4.71
N GLU A 91 16.02 -8.63 -5.51
CA GLU A 91 17.28 -7.99 -5.12
C GLU A 91 17.07 -6.51 -4.81
N GLU A 92 16.34 -5.79 -5.67
CA GLU A 92 16.06 -4.37 -5.47
C GLU A 92 15.26 -4.13 -4.17
N ILE A 93 14.26 -4.96 -3.88
CA ILE A 93 13.50 -4.88 -2.62
C ILE A 93 14.44 -5.00 -1.42
N ARG A 94 15.38 -5.96 -1.45
CA ARG A 94 16.39 -6.12 -0.41
C ARG A 94 17.33 -4.92 -0.30
N ASN A 95 17.80 -4.41 -1.43
CA ASN A 95 18.70 -3.25 -1.49
C ASN A 95 18.04 -1.97 -0.93
N GLN A 96 16.72 -1.83 -1.11
CA GLN A 96 15.96 -0.72 -0.54
C GLN A 96 15.61 -0.93 0.95
N GLY A 97 15.90 -2.11 1.52
CA GLY A 97 15.57 -2.44 2.90
C GLY A 97 14.07 -2.51 3.19
N LEU A 98 13.26 -2.87 2.18
CA LEU A 98 11.80 -2.94 2.30
C LEU A 98 11.35 -4.34 2.72
N GLU A 99 10.40 -4.41 3.66
CA GLU A 99 9.72 -5.66 4.01
C GLU A 99 8.63 -5.96 2.98
N LEU A 100 8.72 -7.10 2.30
CA LEU A 100 7.70 -7.55 1.34
C LEU A 100 6.52 -8.19 2.09
N LEU A 101 5.39 -7.49 2.15
CA LEU A 101 4.14 -8.00 2.72
C LEU A 101 3.49 -9.04 1.82
N GLY A 102 3.49 -8.79 0.51
CA GLY A 102 2.93 -9.71 -0.45
C GLY A 102 3.02 -9.24 -1.88
N VAL A 103 2.61 -10.13 -2.76
CA VAL A 103 2.56 -9.95 -4.21
C VAL A 103 1.12 -10.12 -4.65
N VAL A 104 0.61 -9.16 -5.41
CA VAL A 104 -0.71 -9.24 -6.03
C VAL A 104 -0.50 -9.53 -7.52
N PRO A 105 -1.03 -10.64 -8.03
CA PRO A 105 -0.85 -11.01 -9.42
C PRO A 105 -1.58 -10.05 -10.36
N HIS A 106 -1.13 -10.00 -11.61
CA HIS A 106 -1.90 -9.42 -12.69
C HIS A 106 -3.14 -10.29 -12.94
N ASP A 107 -4.30 -9.67 -13.13
CA ASP A 107 -5.56 -10.36 -13.38
C ASP A 107 -6.42 -9.51 -14.32
N ASP A 108 -6.73 -10.04 -15.51
CA ASP A 108 -7.55 -9.36 -16.50
C ASP A 108 -9.00 -9.15 -16.02
N GLN A 109 -9.49 -9.94 -15.08
CA GLN A 109 -10.80 -9.73 -14.48
C GLN A 109 -10.84 -8.42 -13.70
N VAL A 110 -9.77 -8.05 -13.02
CA VAL A 110 -9.70 -6.76 -12.31
C VAL A 110 -9.84 -5.60 -13.29
N TYR A 111 -9.13 -5.68 -14.43
CA TYR A 111 -9.26 -4.68 -15.49
C TYR A 111 -10.69 -4.62 -16.06
N GLN A 112 -11.32 -5.78 -16.29
CA GLN A 112 -12.69 -5.84 -16.79
C GLN A 112 -13.69 -5.26 -15.78
N TYR A 113 -13.53 -5.56 -14.49
CA TYR A 113 -14.36 -4.98 -13.43
C TYR A 113 -14.25 -3.46 -13.37
N ASP A 114 -13.04 -2.95 -13.52
CA ASP A 114 -12.78 -1.51 -13.55
C ASP A 114 -13.47 -0.84 -14.75
N CYS A 115 -13.35 -1.43 -15.93
CA CYS A 115 -14.03 -0.97 -17.14
C CYS A 115 -15.57 -1.00 -17.01
N ASP A 116 -16.11 -2.03 -16.34
CA ASP A 116 -17.55 -2.18 -16.11
C ASP A 116 -18.08 -1.33 -14.94
N GLY A 117 -17.20 -0.63 -14.21
CA GLY A 117 -17.55 0.10 -12.99
C GLY A 117 -18.01 -0.81 -11.85
N LYS A 118 -17.58 -2.07 -11.83
CA LYS A 118 -17.90 -3.04 -10.79
C LYS A 118 -16.90 -2.95 -9.64
N PRO A 119 -17.36 -2.95 -8.38
CA PRO A 119 -16.45 -2.96 -7.23
C PRO A 119 -15.60 -4.23 -7.17
N ILE A 120 -14.30 -4.09 -6.92
CA ILE A 120 -13.35 -5.21 -6.80
C ILE A 120 -13.74 -6.19 -5.69
N ILE A 121 -14.46 -5.73 -4.66
CA ILE A 121 -14.97 -6.62 -3.60
C ILE A 121 -15.92 -7.73 -4.13
N GLN A 122 -16.48 -7.54 -5.32
CA GLN A 122 -17.33 -8.51 -6.00
C GLN A 122 -16.57 -9.56 -6.81
N LEU A 123 -15.23 -9.48 -6.86
CA LEU A 123 -14.44 -10.54 -7.48
C LEU A 123 -14.78 -11.90 -6.86
N PRO A 124 -14.79 -12.98 -7.67
CA PRO A 124 -15.02 -14.34 -7.20
C PRO A 124 -14.09 -14.70 -6.03
N LYS A 125 -14.56 -15.57 -5.14
CA LYS A 125 -13.76 -16.00 -3.96
C LYS A 125 -12.47 -16.73 -4.35
N ASP A 126 -12.45 -17.36 -5.51
CA ASP A 126 -11.31 -18.06 -6.12
C ASP A 126 -10.39 -17.13 -6.94
N SER A 127 -10.69 -15.84 -7.00
CA SER A 127 -9.80 -14.87 -7.66
C SER A 127 -8.41 -14.88 -7.02
N PRO A 128 -7.34 -15.00 -7.85
CA PRO A 128 -5.96 -14.94 -7.37
C PRO A 128 -5.65 -13.62 -6.65
N VAL A 129 -6.20 -12.51 -7.14
CA VAL A 129 -6.04 -11.18 -6.53
C VAL A 129 -6.69 -11.14 -5.16
N ARG A 130 -7.93 -11.63 -5.04
CA ARG A 130 -8.63 -11.67 -3.76
C ARG A 130 -7.88 -12.54 -2.73
N SER A 131 -7.43 -13.71 -3.13
CA SER A 131 -6.65 -14.61 -2.28
C SER A 131 -5.34 -13.96 -1.80
N ALA A 132 -4.63 -13.27 -2.70
CA ALA A 132 -3.40 -12.54 -2.36
C ALA A 132 -3.66 -11.43 -1.34
N LEU A 133 -4.71 -10.63 -1.54
CA LEU A 133 -5.09 -9.55 -0.62
C LEU A 133 -5.50 -10.08 0.75
N GLU A 134 -6.29 -11.15 0.82
CA GLU A 134 -6.65 -11.80 2.09
C GLU A 134 -5.42 -12.31 2.84
N GLY A 135 -4.44 -12.88 2.14
CA GLY A 135 -3.16 -13.29 2.72
C GLY A 135 -2.35 -12.12 3.29
N ILE A 136 -2.36 -10.98 2.61
CA ILE A 136 -1.68 -9.75 3.06
C ILE A 136 -2.36 -9.19 4.32
N VAL A 137 -3.68 -9.10 4.32
CA VAL A 137 -4.46 -8.62 5.47
C VAL A 137 -4.19 -9.48 6.71
N LYS A 138 -4.18 -10.80 6.57
CA LYS A 138 -3.82 -11.72 7.66
C LYS A 138 -2.40 -11.49 8.20
N LYS A 139 -1.42 -11.22 7.33
CA LYS A 139 -0.04 -10.89 7.77
C LYS A 139 0.05 -9.57 8.53
N LEU A 140 -0.85 -8.64 8.25
CA LEU A 140 -0.94 -7.38 8.98
C LEU A 140 -1.58 -7.55 10.36
N GLY A 141 -2.24 -8.68 10.62
CA GLY A 141 -2.96 -8.95 11.86
C GLY A 141 -4.34 -8.28 11.93
N LEU A 142 -4.90 -8.01 10.75
CA LEU A 142 -6.22 -7.40 10.55
C LEU A 142 -7.29 -8.44 10.22
#